data_fc45a3de291c7bfcdd37e25f96ddf958
#
_entry.id   fc45a3de291c7bfcdd37e25f96ddf958
#
_cell.length_a   1.000
_cell.length_b   1.000
_cell.length_c   1.000
_cell.angle_alpha   90.00
_cell.angle_beta   90.00
_cell.angle_gamma   90.00
#
_symmetry.space_group_name_H-M   'P 1'
#
loop_
_entity.id
_entity.type
_entity.pdbx_description
1 polymer ?
#
loop_
_entity_poly.entity_id
_entity_poly.type
_entity_poly.pdbx_seq_one_letter_code
_entity_poly.pdbx_strand_id
1 'polypeptide(L)'
;EIRDIGTMSVALTAANTGHLVLSTLHTIDSIQTINRVVSFFPPHQHKEVRFLLGSSLQAIISQRLVRRADQTGRIPAVEVLLCTATIRDYILDPEKTPLIRNAIQEGFTEYGMQTFDQSLMQLYRENKITYEEALRHSSNPSEFDLRVRGIESTSDKTWDLFEGRPGEAEGAAAESLSLERPEKP
;
A
#
# COMPACT_ATOMS: atom_id res chain seq x y z
N GLU A 1 -15.11 2.95 -15.87
CA GLU A 1 -14.23 1.83 -16.21
C GLU A 1 -13.61 1.99 -17.59
N ILE A 2 -12.32 1.71 -17.73
CA ILE A 2 -11.61 1.74 -19.01
C ILE A 2 -11.39 0.31 -19.51
N ARG A 3 -11.90 0.02 -20.72
CA ARG A 3 -11.82 -1.33 -21.33
C ARG A 3 -11.12 -1.37 -22.69
N ASP A 4 -10.90 -0.23 -23.30
CA ASP A 4 -10.36 -0.11 -24.67
C ASP A 4 -9.34 1.03 -24.78
N ILE A 5 -8.56 0.97 -25.89
CA ILE A 5 -7.52 1.95 -26.19
C ILE A 5 -8.06 3.37 -26.41
N GLY A 6 -9.26 3.49 -27.02
CA GLY A 6 -9.86 4.81 -27.30
C GLY A 6 -10.18 5.55 -26.01
N THR A 7 -10.86 4.88 -25.09
CA THR A 7 -11.18 5.43 -23.76
C THR A 7 -9.91 5.73 -22.95
N MET A 8 -8.90 4.86 -22.98
CA MET A 8 -7.64 5.09 -22.30
C MET A 8 -6.90 6.29 -22.87
N SER A 9 -6.85 6.45 -24.19
CA SER A 9 -6.20 7.59 -24.85
C SER A 9 -6.85 8.92 -24.47
N VAL A 10 -8.18 8.97 -24.46
CA VAL A 10 -8.93 10.17 -24.01
C VAL A 10 -8.64 10.48 -22.55
N ALA A 11 -8.63 9.46 -21.68
CA ALA A 11 -8.35 9.63 -20.26
C ALA A 11 -6.95 10.20 -20.00
N LEU A 12 -5.92 9.66 -20.66
CA LEU A 12 -4.54 10.16 -20.55
C LEU A 12 -4.42 11.59 -21.09
N THR A 13 -5.06 11.89 -22.23
CA THR A 13 -5.06 13.25 -22.81
C THR A 13 -5.74 14.24 -21.88
N ALA A 14 -6.91 13.91 -21.34
CA ALA A 14 -7.62 14.77 -20.40
C ALA A 14 -6.78 15.02 -19.13
N ALA A 15 -6.17 13.98 -18.56
CA ALA A 15 -5.30 14.12 -17.39
C ALA A 15 -4.07 15.00 -17.69
N ASN A 16 -3.43 14.82 -18.85
CA ASN A 16 -2.28 15.60 -19.25
C ASN A 16 -2.61 17.08 -19.54
N THR A 17 -3.88 17.39 -19.86
CA THR A 17 -4.38 18.78 -20.04
C THR A 17 -4.93 19.39 -18.75
N GLY A 18 -4.71 18.76 -17.60
CA GLY A 18 -5.02 19.32 -16.27
C GLY A 18 -6.39 18.93 -15.70
N HIS A 19 -7.13 18.02 -16.35
CA HIS A 19 -8.39 17.51 -15.80
C HIS A 19 -8.14 16.41 -14.77
N LEU A 20 -8.91 16.41 -13.68
CA LEU A 20 -8.97 15.28 -12.78
C LEU A 20 -9.74 14.13 -13.43
N VAL A 21 -9.03 13.02 -13.65
CA VAL A 21 -9.62 11.81 -14.23
C VAL A 21 -9.66 10.72 -13.15
N LEU A 22 -10.86 10.20 -12.88
CA LEU A 22 -11.09 9.06 -11.99
C LEU A 22 -11.63 7.89 -12.82
N SER A 23 -11.00 6.73 -12.70
CA SER A 23 -11.43 5.53 -13.43
C SER A 23 -11.11 4.25 -12.65
N THR A 24 -11.61 3.14 -13.16
CA THR A 24 -11.36 1.80 -12.61
C THR A 24 -10.80 0.87 -13.68
N LEU A 25 -9.92 -0.04 -13.26
CA LEU A 25 -9.36 -1.14 -14.04
C LEU A 25 -9.50 -2.44 -13.26
N HIS A 26 -9.67 -3.56 -13.96
CA HIS A 26 -9.71 -4.89 -13.35
C HIS A 26 -8.29 -5.46 -13.23
N THR A 27 -7.56 -5.00 -12.24
CA THR A 27 -6.19 -5.38 -11.92
C THR A 27 -6.07 -5.69 -10.44
N ILE A 28 -5.10 -6.50 -10.04
CA ILE A 28 -4.99 -6.99 -8.66
C ILE A 28 -4.04 -6.15 -7.80
N ASP A 29 -3.20 -5.30 -8.41
CA ASP A 29 -2.24 -4.43 -7.73
C ASP A 29 -1.80 -3.26 -8.62
N SER A 30 -1.02 -2.35 -8.06
CA SER A 30 -0.56 -1.13 -8.73
C SER A 30 0.39 -1.43 -9.90
N ILE A 31 1.27 -2.42 -9.79
CA ILE A 31 2.21 -2.80 -10.87
C ILE A 31 1.42 -3.33 -12.06
N GLN A 32 0.45 -4.21 -11.81
CA GLN A 32 -0.42 -4.73 -12.88
C GLN A 32 -1.27 -3.63 -13.49
N THR A 33 -1.73 -2.66 -12.70
CA THR A 33 -2.46 -1.49 -13.21
C THR A 33 -1.62 -0.70 -14.21
N ILE A 34 -0.38 -0.37 -13.86
CA ILE A 34 0.55 0.33 -14.74
C ILE A 34 0.80 -0.46 -16.03
N ASN A 35 1.11 -1.75 -15.91
CA ASN A 35 1.34 -2.61 -17.06
C ASN A 35 0.07 -2.76 -17.92
N ARG A 36 -1.10 -2.83 -17.31
CA ARG A 36 -2.37 -2.89 -18.03
C ARG A 36 -2.64 -1.62 -18.84
N VAL A 37 -2.38 -0.44 -18.27
CA VAL A 37 -2.49 0.83 -19.00
C VAL A 37 -1.60 0.82 -20.23
N VAL A 38 -0.33 0.43 -20.07
CA VAL A 38 0.63 0.37 -21.20
C VAL A 38 0.20 -0.66 -22.24
N SER A 39 -0.36 -1.80 -21.81
CA SER A 39 -0.75 -2.89 -22.72
C SER A 39 -1.96 -2.58 -23.62
N PHE A 40 -2.72 -1.51 -23.38
CA PHE A 40 -3.75 -1.05 -24.30
C PHE A 40 -3.15 -0.55 -25.63
N PHE A 41 -1.89 -0.13 -25.61
CA PHE A 41 -1.25 0.52 -26.76
C PHE A 41 -0.27 -0.43 -27.46
N PRO A 42 -0.04 -0.22 -28.76
CA PRO A 42 0.95 -1.00 -29.49
C PRO A 42 2.38 -0.71 -28.98
N PRO A 43 3.32 -1.66 -29.11
CA PRO A 43 4.67 -1.56 -28.53
C PRO A 43 5.44 -0.27 -28.85
N HIS A 44 5.28 0.28 -30.07
CA HIS A 44 5.97 1.50 -30.48
C HIS A 44 5.50 2.76 -29.71
N GLN A 45 4.34 2.72 -29.06
CA GLN A 45 3.79 3.81 -28.24
C GLN A 45 4.09 3.64 -26.73
N HIS A 46 4.60 2.49 -26.29
CA HIS A 46 4.76 2.21 -24.87
C HIS A 46 5.59 3.27 -24.13
N LYS A 47 6.64 3.79 -24.76
CA LYS A 47 7.51 4.83 -24.16
C LYS A 47 6.73 6.13 -23.94
N GLU A 48 5.96 6.55 -24.92
CA GLU A 48 5.12 7.74 -24.82
C GLU A 48 4.03 7.60 -23.77
N VAL A 49 3.34 6.45 -23.75
CA VAL A 49 2.31 6.15 -22.77
C VAL A 49 2.87 6.14 -21.34
N ARG A 50 4.05 5.55 -21.12
CA ARG A 50 4.72 5.59 -19.81
C ARG A 50 5.07 7.01 -19.40
N PHE A 51 5.51 7.84 -20.34
CA PHE A 51 5.79 9.25 -20.07
C PHE A 51 4.51 10.02 -19.67
N LEU A 52 3.43 9.88 -20.45
CA LEU A 52 2.15 10.52 -20.14
C LEU A 52 1.59 10.04 -18.80
N LEU A 53 1.63 8.73 -18.54
CA LEU A 53 1.18 8.14 -17.28
C LEU A 53 2.01 8.66 -16.11
N GLY A 54 3.35 8.61 -16.20
CA GLY A 54 4.24 9.07 -15.13
C GLY A 54 4.10 10.56 -14.82
N SER A 55 3.71 11.38 -15.80
CA SER A 55 3.51 12.83 -15.61
C SER A 55 2.13 13.19 -15.06
N SER A 56 1.09 12.37 -15.33
CA SER A 56 -0.30 12.70 -14.98
C SER A 56 -0.90 11.86 -13.84
N LEU A 57 -0.35 10.66 -13.59
CA LEU A 57 -0.84 9.78 -12.52
C LEU A 57 -0.68 10.44 -11.15
N GLN A 58 -1.73 10.43 -10.34
CA GLN A 58 -1.70 10.92 -8.97
C GLN A 58 -1.63 9.75 -7.97
N ALA A 59 -2.51 8.78 -8.11
CA ALA A 59 -2.60 7.64 -7.20
C ALA A 59 -3.18 6.40 -7.89
N ILE A 60 -2.85 5.22 -7.34
CA ILE A 60 -3.55 3.97 -7.61
C ILE A 60 -4.00 3.41 -6.26
N ILE A 61 -5.28 3.07 -6.16
CA ILE A 61 -5.86 2.39 -4.99
C ILE A 61 -6.35 1.04 -5.47
N SER A 62 -5.68 -0.02 -5.00
CA SER A 62 -6.05 -1.41 -5.30
C SER A 62 -6.71 -2.05 -4.10
N GLN A 63 -7.71 -2.91 -4.33
CA GLN A 63 -8.55 -3.46 -3.28
C GLN A 63 -8.73 -4.97 -3.44
N ARG A 64 -8.63 -5.71 -2.32
CA ARG A 64 -8.99 -7.13 -2.19
C ARG A 64 -10.00 -7.28 -1.07
N LEU A 65 -11.08 -8.03 -1.32
CA LEU A 65 -12.08 -8.34 -0.29
C LEU A 65 -11.69 -9.63 0.44
N VAL A 66 -11.35 -9.52 1.71
CA VAL A 66 -10.97 -10.63 2.58
C VAL A 66 -12.08 -10.96 3.56
N ARG A 67 -12.19 -12.23 4.00
CA ARG A 67 -13.22 -12.65 4.95
C ARG A 67 -12.92 -12.10 6.34
N ARG A 68 -13.94 -11.63 7.02
CA ARG A 68 -13.85 -11.21 8.41
C ARG A 68 -13.72 -12.41 9.35
N ALA A 69 -13.01 -12.21 10.47
CA ALA A 69 -12.84 -13.24 11.50
C ALA A 69 -14.16 -13.69 12.13
N ASP A 70 -15.13 -12.77 12.26
CA ASP A 70 -16.49 -13.04 12.77
C ASP A 70 -17.41 -13.70 11.73
N GLN A 71 -16.92 -13.99 10.53
CA GLN A 71 -17.65 -14.58 9.40
C GLN A 71 -18.87 -13.78 8.91
N THR A 72 -19.06 -12.55 9.36
CA THR A 72 -20.24 -11.71 9.01
C THR A 72 -20.09 -10.98 7.67
N GLY A 73 -19.14 -11.38 6.83
CA GLY A 73 -18.94 -10.76 5.51
C GLY A 73 -17.48 -10.57 5.16
N ARG A 74 -17.18 -9.49 4.44
CA ARG A 74 -15.84 -9.18 3.94
C ARG A 74 -15.42 -7.78 4.36
N ILE A 75 -14.10 -7.58 4.45
CA ILE A 75 -13.45 -6.30 4.72
C ILE A 75 -12.41 -6.04 3.62
N PRO A 76 -12.24 -4.81 3.12
CA PRO A 76 -11.22 -4.53 2.12
C PRO A 76 -9.83 -4.51 2.76
N ALA A 77 -8.89 -5.26 2.17
CA ALA A 77 -7.47 -5.00 2.26
C ALA A 77 -7.12 -4.08 1.09
N VAL A 78 -6.32 -3.04 1.32
CA VAL A 78 -6.10 -1.95 0.36
C VAL A 78 -4.61 -1.72 0.17
N GLU A 79 -4.18 -1.63 -1.09
CA GLU A 79 -2.88 -1.09 -1.48
C GLU A 79 -3.06 0.35 -1.96
N VAL A 80 -2.19 1.25 -1.50
CA VAL A 80 -2.20 2.67 -1.86
C VAL A 80 -0.83 3.05 -2.41
N LEU A 81 -0.81 3.46 -3.67
CA LEU A 81 0.34 4.05 -4.34
C LEU A 81 0.05 5.53 -4.60
N LEU A 82 0.98 6.41 -4.20
CA LEU A 82 1.02 7.80 -4.61
C LEU A 82 2.16 8.01 -5.61
N CYS A 83 1.92 8.78 -6.66
CA CYS A 83 2.91 8.98 -7.72
C CYS A 83 3.98 10.01 -7.30
N THR A 84 4.90 9.60 -6.43
CA THR A 84 6.10 10.37 -6.06
C THR A 84 7.09 10.44 -7.23
N ALA A 85 8.16 11.24 -7.09
CA ALA A 85 9.23 11.30 -8.09
C ALA A 85 9.84 9.92 -8.37
N THR A 86 10.12 9.14 -7.33
CA THR A 86 10.64 7.76 -7.43
C THR A 86 9.69 6.83 -8.18
N ILE A 87 8.39 6.87 -7.87
CA ILE A 87 7.38 6.07 -8.57
C ILE A 87 7.29 6.48 -10.03
N ARG A 88 7.37 7.78 -10.34
CA ARG A 88 7.41 8.28 -11.73
C ARG A 88 8.59 7.69 -12.50
N ASP A 89 9.78 7.73 -11.92
CA ASP A 89 10.98 7.15 -12.56
C ASP A 89 10.83 5.65 -12.82
N TYR A 90 10.18 4.92 -11.90
CA TYR A 90 9.92 3.49 -12.06
C TYR A 90 8.82 3.19 -13.08
N ILE A 91 7.88 4.10 -13.31
CA ILE A 91 6.90 3.99 -14.39
C ILE A 91 7.58 4.21 -15.76
N LEU A 92 8.50 5.17 -15.86
CA LEU A 92 9.22 5.48 -17.09
C LEU A 92 10.10 4.34 -17.57
N ASP A 93 10.70 3.61 -16.63
CA ASP A 93 11.63 2.51 -16.91
C ASP A 93 10.96 1.15 -16.66
N PRO A 94 10.68 0.36 -17.73
CA PRO A 94 10.05 -0.95 -17.59
C PRO A 94 10.81 -1.91 -16.66
N GLU A 95 12.15 -1.82 -16.60
CA GLU A 95 12.98 -2.70 -15.79
C GLU A 95 12.92 -2.34 -14.31
N LYS A 96 12.58 -1.09 -13.99
CA LYS A 96 12.39 -0.61 -12.61
C LYS A 96 10.96 -0.74 -12.12
N THR A 97 10.00 -0.96 -13.02
CA THR A 97 8.58 -1.13 -12.62
C THR A 97 8.38 -2.15 -11.49
N PRO A 98 9.09 -3.30 -11.42
CA PRO A 98 8.97 -4.23 -10.29
C PRO A 98 9.39 -3.65 -8.92
N LEU A 99 10.25 -2.62 -8.89
CA LEU A 99 10.72 -1.97 -7.67
C LEU A 99 9.64 -1.08 -7.02
N ILE A 100 8.54 -0.81 -7.71
CA ILE A 100 7.42 -0.01 -7.22
C ILE A 100 6.90 -0.55 -5.88
N ARG A 101 6.84 -1.87 -5.71
CA ARG A 101 6.37 -2.48 -4.46
C ARG A 101 7.22 -2.06 -3.26
N ASN A 102 8.56 -2.07 -3.42
CA ASN A 102 9.47 -1.64 -2.36
C ASN A 102 9.29 -0.15 -2.06
N ALA A 103 9.15 0.68 -3.10
CA ALA A 103 8.90 2.10 -2.91
C ALA A 103 7.55 2.40 -2.22
N ILE A 104 6.49 1.62 -2.47
CA ILE A 104 5.23 1.72 -1.72
C ILE A 104 5.47 1.37 -0.24
N GLN A 105 6.19 0.29 0.05
CA GLN A 105 6.50 -0.15 1.40
C GLN A 105 7.30 0.91 2.18
N GLU A 106 8.35 1.44 1.58
CA GLU A 106 9.21 2.48 2.17
C GLU A 106 8.47 3.82 2.35
N GLY A 107 7.55 4.13 1.45
CA GLY A 107 6.75 5.36 1.48
C GLY A 107 5.58 5.35 2.48
N PHE A 108 5.48 4.33 3.34
CA PHE A 108 4.38 4.22 4.31
C PHE A 108 4.36 5.41 5.28
N THR A 109 5.47 5.72 5.90
CA THR A 109 5.56 6.77 6.93
C THR A 109 5.52 8.18 6.36
N GLU A 110 6.23 8.40 5.24
CA GLU A 110 6.41 9.74 4.68
C GLU A 110 5.23 10.19 3.82
N TYR A 111 4.68 9.27 3.03
CA TYR A 111 3.66 9.59 2.02
C TYR A 111 2.29 8.97 2.32
N GLY A 112 2.17 8.11 3.32
CA GLY A 112 0.94 7.36 3.59
C GLY A 112 0.64 6.29 2.53
N MET A 113 1.66 5.84 1.78
CA MET A 113 1.54 4.68 0.89
C MET A 113 1.41 3.39 1.71
N GLN A 114 0.81 2.36 1.13
CA GLN A 114 0.56 1.11 1.85
C GLN A 114 0.55 -0.07 0.87
N THR A 115 1.27 -1.14 1.20
CA THR A 115 1.18 -2.41 0.48
C THR A 115 -0.01 -3.24 0.98
N PHE A 116 -0.43 -4.25 0.21
CA PHE A 116 -1.44 -5.21 0.68
C PHE A 116 -0.99 -5.93 1.95
N ASP A 117 0.28 -6.31 2.06
CA ASP A 117 0.79 -7.05 3.22
C ASP A 117 0.76 -6.20 4.49
N GLN A 118 1.04 -4.88 4.38
CA GLN A 118 0.87 -3.93 5.50
C GLN A 118 -0.61 -3.80 5.90
N SER A 119 -1.52 -3.67 4.92
CA SER A 119 -2.96 -3.62 5.19
C SER A 119 -3.48 -4.90 5.86
N LEU A 120 -3.06 -6.07 5.37
CA LEU A 120 -3.43 -7.37 5.94
C LEU A 120 -2.88 -7.55 7.37
N MET A 121 -1.64 -7.11 7.62
CA MET A 121 -1.04 -7.14 8.95
C MET A 121 -1.83 -6.29 9.94
N GLN A 122 -2.22 -5.09 9.53
CA GLN A 122 -3.07 -4.23 10.36
C GLN A 122 -4.40 -4.90 10.68
N LEU A 123 -5.11 -5.41 9.65
CA LEU A 123 -6.40 -6.09 9.83
C LEU A 123 -6.29 -7.33 10.75
N TYR A 124 -5.19 -8.08 10.66
CA TYR A 124 -4.91 -9.21 11.52
C TYR A 124 -4.65 -8.78 12.97
N ARG A 125 -3.82 -7.77 13.21
CA ARG A 125 -3.55 -7.22 14.56
C ARG A 125 -4.79 -6.65 15.23
N GLU A 126 -5.70 -6.06 14.45
CA GLU A 126 -7.00 -5.59 14.90
C GLU A 126 -8.03 -6.72 15.07
N ASN A 127 -7.65 -7.99 14.93
CA ASN A 127 -8.51 -9.17 14.98
C ASN A 127 -9.72 -9.11 14.02
N LYS A 128 -9.61 -8.35 12.93
CA LYS A 128 -10.66 -8.23 11.91
C LYS A 128 -10.65 -9.39 10.92
N ILE A 129 -9.48 -10.02 10.71
CA ILE A 129 -9.30 -11.21 9.86
C ILE A 129 -8.48 -12.25 10.61
N THR A 130 -8.59 -13.53 10.20
CA THR A 130 -7.77 -14.61 10.77
C THR A 130 -6.37 -14.62 10.14
N TYR A 131 -5.42 -15.29 10.80
CA TYR A 131 -4.07 -15.50 10.28
C TYR A 131 -4.10 -16.22 8.92
N GLU A 132 -4.90 -17.29 8.79
CA GLU A 132 -5.03 -18.08 7.57
C GLU A 132 -5.56 -17.23 6.40
N GLU A 133 -6.52 -16.34 6.69
CA GLU A 133 -7.09 -15.46 5.68
C GLU A 133 -6.07 -14.39 5.27
N ALA A 134 -5.32 -13.82 6.21
CA ALA A 134 -4.24 -12.89 5.94
C ALA A 134 -3.15 -13.54 5.06
N LEU A 135 -2.70 -14.75 5.43
CA LEU A 135 -1.67 -15.48 4.70
C LEU A 135 -2.12 -15.85 3.27
N ARG A 136 -3.39 -16.24 3.11
CA ARG A 136 -3.99 -16.56 1.79
C ARG A 136 -3.96 -15.39 0.82
N HIS A 137 -4.17 -14.18 1.31
CA HIS A 137 -4.27 -12.96 0.52
C HIS A 137 -2.96 -12.17 0.46
N SER A 138 -1.94 -12.55 1.23
CA SER A 138 -0.65 -11.88 1.20
C SER A 138 0.05 -12.04 -0.14
N SER A 139 0.83 -11.06 -0.51
CA SER A 139 1.61 -11.08 -1.75
C SER A 139 2.91 -11.88 -1.60
N ASN A 140 3.44 -11.98 -0.37
CA ASN A 140 4.57 -12.83 0.00
C ASN A 140 4.27 -13.58 1.31
N PRO A 141 3.66 -14.79 1.24
CA PRO A 141 3.25 -15.53 2.43
C PRO A 141 4.40 -15.86 3.38
N SER A 142 5.58 -16.18 2.85
CA SER A 142 6.74 -16.54 3.67
C SER A 142 7.26 -15.36 4.48
N GLU A 143 7.34 -14.20 3.86
CA GLU A 143 7.74 -12.96 4.52
C GLU A 143 6.68 -12.52 5.55
N PHE A 144 5.41 -12.63 5.19
CA PHE A 144 4.29 -12.32 6.09
C PHE A 144 4.32 -13.18 7.35
N ASP A 145 4.53 -14.50 7.22
CA ASP A 145 4.63 -15.42 8.36
C ASP A 145 5.80 -15.07 9.30
N LEU A 146 6.98 -14.77 8.74
CA LEU A 146 8.13 -14.35 9.54
C LEU A 146 7.83 -13.09 10.35
N ARG A 147 7.17 -12.11 9.74
CA ARG A 147 6.79 -10.85 10.42
C ARG A 147 5.74 -11.07 11.51
N VAL A 148 4.76 -11.94 11.29
CA VAL A 148 3.78 -12.30 12.34
C VAL A 148 4.48 -12.91 13.56
N ARG A 149 5.56 -13.67 13.36
CA ARG A 149 6.37 -14.27 14.43
C ARG A 149 7.36 -13.31 15.09
N GLY A 150 7.38 -12.03 14.69
CA GLY A 150 8.33 -11.04 15.21
C GLY A 150 9.78 -11.23 14.72
N ILE A 151 9.98 -11.93 13.60
CA ILE A 151 11.29 -12.09 12.97
C ILE A 151 11.45 -10.96 11.96
N GLU A 152 12.23 -9.95 12.33
CA GLU A 152 12.49 -8.78 11.48
C GLU A 152 13.66 -9.04 10.51
N SER A 153 13.53 -8.51 9.31
CA SER A 153 14.66 -8.34 8.40
C SER A 153 15.32 -6.99 8.70
N THR A 154 16.65 -6.92 8.63
CA THR A 154 17.44 -5.70 8.87
C THR A 154 17.07 -4.50 7.99
N SER A 155 16.20 -4.68 7.00
CA SER A 155 15.67 -3.63 6.10
C SER A 155 14.30 -3.06 6.52
N ASP A 156 13.74 -3.46 7.66
CA ASP A 156 12.31 -3.28 7.96
C ASP A 156 11.93 -2.13 8.91
N LYS A 157 12.67 -1.04 8.91
CA LYS A 157 12.36 0.16 9.72
C LYS A 157 10.94 0.74 9.53
N THR A 158 10.24 0.37 8.47
CA THR A 158 8.91 0.90 8.15
C THR A 158 7.75 0.17 8.83
N TRP A 159 8.05 -0.97 9.48
CA TRP A 159 7.03 -1.77 10.19
C TRP A 159 7.02 -1.52 11.70
N ASP A 160 8.05 -0.91 12.26
CA ASP A 160 8.19 -0.61 13.70
C ASP A 160 7.05 0.26 14.24
N LEU A 161 6.43 1.06 13.39
CA LEU A 161 5.26 1.89 13.76
C LEU A 161 4.01 1.07 14.11
N PHE A 162 3.97 -0.21 13.73
CA PHE A 162 2.92 -1.14 14.16
C PHE A 162 3.28 -1.91 15.43
N GLU A 163 4.50 -1.72 15.95
CA GLU A 163 5.03 -2.38 17.15
C GLU A 163 4.72 -1.64 18.46
N GLY A 164 3.61 -0.94 18.57
CA GLY A 164 3.04 -0.62 19.87
C GLY A 164 2.81 -1.94 20.62
N ARG A 165 3.77 -2.33 21.46
CA ARG A 165 3.66 -3.53 22.31
C ARG A 165 2.37 -3.43 23.12
N PRO A 166 1.46 -4.41 23.06
CA PRO A 166 0.36 -4.45 24.01
C PRO A 166 0.98 -4.77 25.38
N GLY A 167 1.20 -3.75 26.21
CA GLY A 167 1.75 -3.91 27.56
C GLY A 167 2.51 -2.72 28.14
N GLU A 168 3.01 -1.77 27.35
CA GLU A 168 3.78 -0.64 27.88
C GLU A 168 2.93 0.61 28.23
N ALA A 169 1.65 0.64 27.87
CA ALA A 169 0.75 1.74 28.25
C ALA A 169 0.28 1.69 29.71
N GLU A 170 0.38 0.56 30.40
CA GLU A 170 0.00 0.45 31.83
C GLU A 170 1.15 0.74 32.80
N GLY A 171 2.42 0.65 32.37
CA GLY A 171 3.58 0.93 33.21
C GLY A 171 3.89 2.42 33.41
N ALA A 172 3.65 3.23 32.39
CA ALA A 172 3.99 4.66 32.44
C ALA A 172 2.99 5.51 33.23
N ALA A 173 1.77 5.03 33.44
CA ALA A 173 0.77 5.73 34.26
C ALA A 173 0.92 5.46 35.77
N ALA A 174 1.63 4.38 36.16
CA ALA A 174 1.85 4.03 37.57
C ALA A 174 3.08 4.73 38.19
N GLU A 175 4.07 5.12 37.37
CA GLU A 175 5.31 5.71 37.86
C GLU A 175 5.24 7.24 38.04
N SER A 176 4.24 7.90 37.45
CA SER A 176 4.02 9.35 37.60
C SER A 176 3.21 9.75 38.84
N LEU A 177 2.72 8.80 39.66
CA LEU A 177 1.90 9.06 40.82
C LEU A 177 2.60 8.88 42.18
N SER A 178 3.93 8.62 42.18
CA SER A 178 4.68 8.36 43.42
C SER A 178 5.66 9.46 43.86
N LEU A 179 5.68 10.61 43.21
CA LEU A 179 6.53 11.74 43.61
C LEU A 179 5.68 12.98 43.88
N GLU A 180 5.16 13.08 45.10
CA GLU A 180 4.98 14.34 45.85
C GLU A 180 4.22 14.07 47.17
N ARG A 181 4.96 13.83 48.24
CA ARG A 181 4.49 14.14 49.61
C ARG A 181 5.33 15.31 50.11
N PRO A 182 4.79 16.50 50.32
CA PRO A 182 5.49 17.53 51.08
C PRO A 182 5.49 17.18 52.57
N GLU A 183 6.66 17.13 53.16
CA GLU A 183 6.84 17.15 54.61
C GLU A 183 6.29 18.49 55.14
N LYS A 184 5.50 18.43 56.20
CA LYS A 184 5.09 19.57 56.99
C LYS A 184 5.91 19.63 58.25
N PRO A 185 6.15 20.85 58.77
CA PRO A 185 7.04 21.18 59.87
C PRO A 185 6.61 20.67 61.24
#